data_26dd79ef39dfc275061232a4c7535521
#
_entry.id   26dd79ef39dfc275061232a4c7535521
#
_cell.length_a   1.000
_cell.length_b   1.000
_cell.length_c   1.000
_cell.angle_alpha   90.00
_cell.angle_beta   90.00
_cell.angle_gamma   90.00
#
_symmetry.space_group_name_H-M   'P 1'
#
loop_
_entity.id
_entity.type
_entity.pdbx_description
1 polymer ?
#
loop_
_entity_poly.entity_id
_entity_poly.type
_entity_poly.pdbx_seq_one_letter_code
_entity_poly.pdbx_strand_id
1 'polypeptide(L)'
;RRHARIINDGGQLFIEDLMSANGTLVNGEAVRRQPLQDGDKILLGSTTILKFTYHDNLEESFQQKMYEAALRDGLTKAFNKKYFLDRIETEFSFAQRHRSSLSLVMFDIDFFKKVNDGFGHLAGDAALVGVSQVSHTMLRNEDVFARYGGEEFGIICRGTPAANAAILADRLRAAVEATVFDWQGARMPITISCGVAGMPETAPTSSVELISFADEALYESKRSGRNRVTLRER
;
A
#
# COMPACT_ATOMS: atom_id res chain seq x y z
N ARG A 1 -33.09 0.16 -21.63
CA ARG A 1 -33.16 0.95 -22.89
C ARG A 1 -31.89 1.78 -23.02
N ARG A 2 -31.30 1.82 -24.24
CA ARG A 2 -30.17 2.70 -24.53
C ARG A 2 -30.70 4.11 -24.74
N HIS A 3 -30.08 5.13 -24.07
CA HIS A 3 -30.55 6.52 -24.14
C HIS A 3 -29.74 7.33 -25.16
N ALA A 4 -28.43 7.28 -25.04
CA ALA A 4 -27.45 7.93 -25.91
C ALA A 4 -26.23 7.02 -26.12
N ARG A 5 -25.38 7.39 -27.06
CA ARG A 5 -24.06 6.73 -27.25
C ARG A 5 -22.98 7.78 -27.52
N ILE A 6 -21.75 7.43 -27.16
CA ILE A 6 -20.57 8.19 -27.56
C ILE A 6 -19.90 7.42 -28.71
N ILE A 7 -19.52 8.14 -29.75
CA ILE A 7 -18.93 7.63 -30.99
C ILE A 7 -17.60 8.34 -31.20
N ASN A 8 -16.55 7.58 -31.52
CA ASN A 8 -15.31 8.14 -32.03
C ASN A 8 -15.36 8.13 -33.56
N ASP A 9 -15.30 9.31 -34.16
CA ASP A 9 -15.34 9.50 -35.61
C ASP A 9 -14.11 10.33 -36.00
N GLY A 10 -13.11 9.65 -36.56
CA GLY A 10 -11.87 10.28 -36.99
C GLY A 10 -11.03 10.93 -35.86
N GLY A 11 -11.11 10.45 -34.63
CA GLY A 11 -10.41 11.01 -33.45
C GLY A 11 -11.23 12.05 -32.69
N GLN A 12 -12.38 12.48 -33.22
CA GLN A 12 -13.34 13.33 -32.52
C GLN A 12 -14.45 12.50 -31.87
N LEU A 13 -14.75 12.77 -30.62
CA LEU A 13 -15.83 12.14 -29.91
C LEU A 13 -17.13 12.92 -30.09
N PHE A 14 -18.18 12.20 -30.39
CA PHE A 14 -19.54 12.75 -30.54
C PHE A 14 -20.48 12.06 -29.58
N ILE A 15 -21.43 12.81 -29.01
CA ILE A 15 -22.60 12.21 -28.37
C ILE A 15 -23.77 12.19 -29.37
N GLU A 16 -24.50 11.08 -29.37
CA GLU A 16 -25.68 10.88 -30.21
C GLU A 16 -26.84 10.37 -29.36
N ASP A 17 -27.95 11.08 -29.40
CA ASP A 17 -29.23 10.66 -28.79
C ASP A 17 -29.85 9.51 -29.58
N LEU A 18 -30.25 8.45 -28.91
CA LEU A 18 -30.84 7.25 -29.54
C LEU A 18 -32.40 7.32 -29.54
N MET A 19 -32.95 8.48 -29.86
CA MET A 19 -34.38 8.76 -29.81
C MET A 19 -34.96 8.50 -28.41
N SER A 20 -34.28 9.03 -27.42
CA SER A 20 -34.67 8.87 -26.03
C SER A 20 -35.96 9.65 -25.70
N ALA A 21 -36.74 9.17 -24.73
CA ALA A 21 -38.03 9.77 -24.38
C ALA A 21 -37.89 11.19 -23.82
N ASN A 22 -36.79 11.51 -23.15
CA ASN A 22 -36.58 12.79 -22.47
C ASN A 22 -35.45 13.63 -23.09
N GLY A 23 -34.86 13.15 -24.19
CA GLY A 23 -33.77 13.84 -24.87
C GLY A 23 -32.44 13.80 -24.15
N THR A 24 -31.38 14.19 -24.87
CA THR A 24 -30.01 14.40 -24.38
C THR A 24 -29.68 15.87 -24.54
N LEU A 25 -29.19 16.52 -23.49
CA LEU A 25 -28.76 17.91 -23.56
C LEU A 25 -27.23 17.97 -23.31
N VAL A 26 -26.55 18.86 -24.04
CA VAL A 26 -25.16 19.23 -23.83
C VAL A 26 -25.12 20.71 -23.47
N ASN A 27 -24.57 21.04 -22.29
CA ASN A 27 -24.51 22.40 -21.75
C ASN A 27 -25.88 23.13 -21.70
N GLY A 28 -26.97 22.37 -21.58
CA GLY A 28 -28.32 22.89 -21.51
C GLY A 28 -29.04 22.94 -22.86
N GLU A 29 -28.39 22.64 -23.98
CA GLU A 29 -29.00 22.60 -25.32
C GLU A 29 -29.32 21.16 -25.72
N ALA A 30 -30.53 20.94 -26.25
CA ALA A 30 -30.98 19.64 -26.72
C ALA A 30 -30.25 19.24 -28.01
N VAL A 31 -29.69 18.04 -28.05
CA VAL A 31 -28.86 17.60 -29.17
C VAL A 31 -29.32 16.24 -29.70
N ARG A 32 -29.18 16.04 -31.01
CA ARG A 32 -29.28 14.72 -31.65
C ARG A 32 -27.90 14.08 -31.88
N ARG A 33 -26.95 14.88 -32.34
CA ARG A 33 -25.54 14.51 -32.47
C ARG A 33 -24.71 15.79 -32.35
N GLN A 34 -23.75 15.78 -31.44
CA GLN A 34 -22.88 16.92 -31.21
C GLN A 34 -21.47 16.44 -30.88
N PRO A 35 -20.42 17.12 -31.41
CA PRO A 35 -19.04 16.87 -30.95
C PRO A 35 -18.91 17.27 -29.49
N LEU A 36 -18.20 16.43 -28.71
CA LEU A 36 -17.91 16.71 -27.32
C LEU A 36 -16.60 17.49 -27.19
N GLN A 37 -16.61 18.46 -26.30
CA GLN A 37 -15.44 19.26 -25.90
C GLN A 37 -15.14 19.02 -24.43
N ASP A 38 -13.88 19.28 -24.04
CA ASP A 38 -13.49 19.15 -22.64
C ASP A 38 -14.33 20.07 -21.74
N GLY A 39 -14.82 19.52 -20.64
CA GLY A 39 -15.68 20.24 -19.70
C GLY A 39 -17.17 20.17 -19.99
N ASP A 40 -17.62 19.61 -21.13
CA ASP A 40 -19.01 19.51 -21.48
C ASP A 40 -19.86 18.79 -20.40
N LYS A 41 -21.01 19.39 -20.07
CA LYS A 41 -22.00 18.80 -19.17
C LYS A 41 -23.12 18.17 -20.01
N ILE A 42 -23.28 16.87 -19.85
CA ILE A 42 -24.29 16.08 -20.58
C ILE A 42 -25.41 15.72 -19.61
N LEU A 43 -26.61 16.12 -19.90
CA LEU A 43 -27.80 15.70 -19.17
C LEU A 43 -28.51 14.60 -19.97
N LEU A 44 -28.62 13.43 -19.38
CA LEU A 44 -29.38 12.29 -19.92
C LEU A 44 -30.72 12.20 -19.21
N GLY A 45 -31.78 12.46 -19.96
CA GLY A 45 -33.11 12.51 -19.38
C GLY A 45 -33.32 13.72 -18.46
N SER A 46 -33.96 13.51 -17.30
CA SER A 46 -34.27 14.58 -16.36
C SER A 46 -33.35 14.68 -15.14
N THR A 47 -32.46 13.70 -14.90
CA THR A 47 -31.78 13.58 -13.61
C THR A 47 -30.29 13.20 -13.68
N THR A 48 -29.83 12.61 -14.78
CA THR A 48 -28.45 12.12 -14.86
C THR A 48 -27.56 13.13 -15.55
N ILE A 49 -26.64 13.74 -14.77
CA ILE A 49 -25.66 14.70 -15.29
C ILE A 49 -24.29 13.98 -15.33
N LEU A 50 -23.66 13.99 -16.50
CA LEU A 50 -22.30 13.55 -16.73
C LEU A 50 -21.44 14.75 -17.11
N LYS A 51 -20.20 14.78 -16.66
CA LYS A 51 -19.19 15.71 -17.15
C LYS A 51 -18.26 14.95 -18.09
N PHE A 52 -18.14 15.44 -19.32
CA PHE A 52 -17.16 14.92 -20.26
C PHE A 52 -15.82 15.64 -20.05
N THR A 53 -14.74 14.89 -19.94
CA THR A 53 -13.38 15.43 -19.85
C THR A 53 -12.45 14.61 -20.73
N TYR A 54 -11.57 15.30 -21.47
CA TYR A 54 -10.42 14.67 -22.08
C TYR A 54 -9.30 14.56 -21.05
N HIS A 55 -8.91 13.34 -20.73
CA HIS A 55 -7.63 13.12 -20.08
C HIS A 55 -6.64 12.65 -21.14
N ASP A 56 -5.57 13.38 -21.36
CA ASP A 56 -4.48 12.85 -22.14
C ASP A 56 -3.69 11.85 -21.27
N ASN A 57 -2.93 10.96 -21.93
CA ASN A 57 -2.12 9.96 -21.24
C ASN A 57 -1.08 10.60 -20.29
N LEU A 58 -0.75 11.87 -20.49
CA LEU A 58 0.20 12.61 -19.68
C LEU A 58 -0.44 13.03 -18.35
N GLU A 59 -1.67 13.53 -18.40
CA GLU A 59 -2.41 13.96 -17.21
C GLU A 59 -2.81 12.78 -16.32
N GLU A 60 -3.26 11.68 -16.93
CA GLU A 60 -3.53 10.42 -16.21
C GLU A 60 -2.25 9.86 -15.56
N SER A 61 -1.13 9.84 -16.29
CA SER A 61 0.18 9.45 -15.77
C SER A 61 0.65 10.37 -14.63
N PHE A 62 0.38 11.67 -14.73
CA PHE A 62 0.73 12.63 -13.66
C PHE A 62 -0.12 12.41 -12.41
N GLN A 63 -1.44 12.26 -12.55
CA GLN A 63 -2.33 11.97 -11.43
C GLN A 63 -1.96 10.63 -10.75
N GLN A 64 -1.65 9.60 -11.53
CA GLN A 64 -1.20 8.31 -11.00
C GLN A 64 0.10 8.46 -10.21
N LYS A 65 1.09 9.18 -10.74
CA LYS A 65 2.36 9.45 -10.04
C LYS A 65 2.16 10.25 -8.76
N MET A 66 1.28 11.25 -8.79
CA MET A 66 0.95 12.04 -7.59
C MET A 66 0.27 11.18 -6.53
N TYR A 67 -0.65 10.31 -6.93
CA TYR A 67 -1.31 9.37 -6.02
C TYR A 67 -0.30 8.39 -5.41
N GLU A 68 0.55 7.78 -6.22
CA GLU A 68 1.61 6.88 -5.74
C GLU A 68 2.59 7.58 -4.80
N ALA A 69 3.01 8.81 -5.13
CA ALA A 69 3.88 9.61 -4.28
C ALA A 69 3.25 9.95 -2.91
N ALA A 70 1.93 10.11 -2.87
CA ALA A 70 1.20 10.37 -1.62
C ALA A 70 1.10 9.14 -0.71
N LEU A 71 1.17 7.91 -1.27
CA LEU A 71 0.98 6.66 -0.53
C LEU A 71 2.29 5.94 -0.19
N ARG A 72 3.36 6.21 -0.93
CA ARG A 72 4.62 5.46 -0.79
C ARG A 72 5.71 6.28 -0.09
N ASP A 73 6.65 5.57 0.52
CA ASP A 73 7.92 6.12 0.99
C ASP A 73 8.83 6.43 -0.21
N GLY A 74 9.35 7.64 -0.23
CA GLY A 74 10.15 8.14 -1.37
C GLY A 74 11.42 7.35 -1.64
N LEU A 75 12.03 6.77 -0.61
CA LEU A 75 13.27 6.01 -0.70
C LEU A 75 13.01 4.54 -1.04
N THR A 76 12.24 3.86 -0.22
CA THR A 76 12.07 2.40 -0.26
C THR A 76 10.98 1.92 -1.20
N LYS A 77 10.08 2.81 -1.62
CA LYS A 77 8.87 2.52 -2.42
C LYS A 77 7.85 1.60 -1.72
N ALA A 78 8.12 1.18 -0.49
CA ALA A 78 7.10 0.61 0.39
C ALA A 78 5.97 1.62 0.63
N PHE A 79 4.82 1.20 1.10
CA PHE A 79 3.81 2.17 1.54
C PHE A 79 4.37 3.04 2.68
N ASN A 80 3.88 4.27 2.81
CA ASN A 80 4.28 5.14 3.91
C ASN A 80 3.46 4.86 5.18
N LYS A 81 3.92 5.43 6.30
CA LYS A 81 3.26 5.28 7.62
C LYS A 81 1.80 5.70 7.61
N LYS A 82 1.45 6.78 6.90
CA LYS A 82 0.07 7.26 6.84
C LYS A 82 -0.84 6.20 6.22
N TYR A 83 -0.48 5.70 5.05
CA TYR A 83 -1.24 4.63 4.39
C TYR A 83 -1.35 3.37 5.25
N PHE A 84 -0.27 2.99 5.93
CA PHE A 84 -0.26 1.84 6.84
C PHE A 84 -1.28 2.00 7.97
N LEU A 85 -1.32 3.17 8.64
CA LEU A 85 -2.26 3.45 9.72
C LEU A 85 -3.72 3.45 9.25
N ASP A 86 -4.01 4.07 8.12
CA ASP A 86 -5.33 4.08 7.51
C ASP A 86 -5.77 2.65 7.11
N ARG A 87 -4.83 1.87 6.63
CA ARG A 87 -5.10 0.51 6.18
C ARG A 87 -5.30 -0.48 7.31
N ILE A 88 -4.46 -0.44 8.35
CA ILE A 88 -4.62 -1.35 9.49
C ILE A 88 -5.95 -1.14 10.21
N GLU A 89 -6.42 0.09 10.33
CA GLU A 89 -7.74 0.42 10.91
C GLU A 89 -8.87 -0.22 10.10
N THR A 90 -8.79 -0.12 8.78
CA THR A 90 -9.77 -0.72 7.86
C THR A 90 -9.77 -2.24 7.97
N GLU A 91 -8.58 -2.87 7.94
CA GLU A 91 -8.45 -4.32 8.01
C GLU A 91 -8.83 -4.88 9.39
N PHE A 92 -8.54 -4.14 10.45
CA PHE A 92 -8.94 -4.48 11.81
C PHE A 92 -10.46 -4.53 11.94
N SER A 93 -11.14 -3.46 11.49
CA SER A 93 -12.60 -3.37 11.49
C SER A 93 -13.26 -4.48 10.67
N PHE A 94 -12.66 -4.81 9.51
CA PHE A 94 -13.11 -5.92 8.67
C PHE A 94 -12.94 -7.26 9.38
N ALA A 95 -11.76 -7.55 9.92
CA ALA A 95 -11.44 -8.80 10.60
C ALA A 95 -12.32 -9.02 11.83
N GLN A 96 -12.57 -7.97 12.62
CA GLN A 96 -13.47 -8.01 13.77
C GLN A 96 -14.90 -8.37 13.35
N ARG A 97 -15.44 -7.72 12.32
CA ARG A 97 -16.81 -7.94 11.83
C ARG A 97 -17.00 -9.35 11.28
N HIS A 98 -16.03 -9.84 10.52
CA HIS A 98 -16.10 -11.12 9.82
C HIS A 98 -15.50 -12.28 10.60
N ARG A 99 -14.97 -12.02 11.80
CA ARG A 99 -14.28 -13.02 12.64
C ARG A 99 -13.16 -13.75 11.87
N SER A 100 -12.47 -13.01 11.01
CA SER A 100 -11.33 -13.50 10.24
C SER A 100 -10.02 -13.17 10.95
N SER A 101 -8.98 -13.95 10.68
CA SER A 101 -7.65 -13.67 11.19
C SER A 101 -7.08 -12.39 10.55
N LEU A 102 -6.34 -11.64 11.33
CA LEU A 102 -5.50 -10.53 10.90
C LEU A 102 -4.23 -10.56 11.72
N SER A 103 -3.08 -10.53 11.08
CA SER A 103 -1.80 -10.46 11.77
C SER A 103 -0.99 -9.26 11.32
N LEU A 104 -0.17 -8.80 12.22
CA LEU A 104 0.76 -7.70 12.03
C LEU A 104 2.17 -8.18 12.35
N VAL A 105 3.10 -7.90 11.44
CA VAL A 105 4.54 -8.05 11.66
C VAL A 105 5.14 -6.66 11.70
N MET A 106 5.77 -6.30 12.81
CA MET A 106 6.64 -5.13 12.91
C MET A 106 8.08 -5.60 12.91
N PHE A 107 8.95 -4.96 12.13
CA PHE A 107 10.37 -5.31 12.14
C PHE A 107 11.27 -4.08 11.97
N ASP A 108 12.51 -4.23 12.37
CA ASP A 108 13.50 -3.16 12.41
C ASP A 108 14.88 -3.72 12.01
N ILE A 109 15.67 -2.91 11.32
CA ILE A 109 17.03 -3.28 10.92
C ILE A 109 17.96 -3.22 12.13
N ASP A 110 18.53 -4.35 12.47
CA ASP A 110 19.42 -4.48 13.63
C ASP A 110 20.67 -3.60 13.49
N PHE A 111 20.97 -2.85 14.54
CA PHE A 111 22.16 -1.99 14.60
C PHE A 111 22.29 -0.99 13.46
N PHE A 112 21.17 -0.52 12.89
CA PHE A 112 21.15 0.40 11.73
C PHE A 112 22.01 1.65 11.96
N LYS A 113 22.03 2.19 13.18
CA LYS A 113 22.92 3.30 13.52
C LYS A 113 24.39 2.94 13.30
N LYS A 114 24.83 1.71 13.62
CA LYS A 114 26.23 1.28 13.36
C LYS A 114 26.53 1.19 11.86
N VAL A 115 25.53 0.85 11.04
CA VAL A 115 25.69 0.87 9.57
C VAL A 115 25.93 2.28 9.10
N ASN A 116 25.10 3.25 9.56
CA ASN A 116 25.29 4.67 9.24
C ASN A 116 26.63 5.22 9.73
N ASP A 117 27.00 4.92 10.98
CA ASP A 117 28.25 5.40 11.58
C ASP A 117 29.50 4.80 10.91
N GLY A 118 29.41 3.55 10.43
CA GLY A 118 30.53 2.85 9.80
C GLY A 118 30.67 3.04 8.29
N PHE A 119 29.57 3.16 7.57
CA PHE A 119 29.54 3.19 6.09
C PHE A 119 28.95 4.49 5.52
N GLY A 120 28.42 5.36 6.38
CA GLY A 120 27.77 6.60 5.99
C GLY A 120 26.29 6.47 5.69
N HIS A 121 25.55 7.60 5.71
CA HIS A 121 24.09 7.63 5.53
C HIS A 121 23.63 7.08 4.17
N LEU A 122 24.38 7.27 3.10
CA LEU A 122 24.03 6.71 1.78
C LEU A 122 24.10 5.19 1.76
N ALA A 123 24.97 4.58 2.54
CA ALA A 123 25.02 3.13 2.75
C ALA A 123 23.80 2.64 3.54
N GLY A 124 23.38 3.40 4.56
CA GLY A 124 22.14 3.15 5.28
C GLY A 124 20.92 3.21 4.36
N ASP A 125 20.85 4.22 3.49
CA ASP A 125 19.78 4.33 2.49
C ASP A 125 19.77 3.12 1.53
N ALA A 126 20.94 2.67 1.07
CA ALA A 126 21.07 1.46 0.26
C ALA A 126 20.61 0.20 1.01
N ALA A 127 20.93 0.08 2.31
CA ALA A 127 20.45 -1.01 3.15
C ALA A 127 18.91 -0.99 3.29
N LEU A 128 18.30 0.17 3.53
CA LEU A 128 16.84 0.32 3.57
C LEU A 128 16.18 -0.11 2.27
N VAL A 129 16.72 0.33 1.13
CA VAL A 129 16.22 -0.07 -0.20
C VAL A 129 16.37 -1.57 -0.41
N GLY A 130 17.52 -2.14 -0.08
CA GLY A 130 17.78 -3.57 -0.25
C GLY A 130 16.86 -4.44 0.62
N VAL A 131 16.67 -4.08 1.89
CA VAL A 131 15.73 -4.77 2.79
C VAL A 131 14.30 -4.67 2.26
N SER A 132 13.90 -3.50 1.74
CA SER A 132 12.58 -3.33 1.11
C SER A 132 12.42 -4.23 -0.13
N GLN A 133 13.43 -4.33 -0.98
CA GLN A 133 13.41 -5.20 -2.16
C GLN A 133 13.25 -6.68 -1.78
N VAL A 134 14.05 -7.17 -0.82
CA VAL A 134 13.92 -8.53 -0.30
C VAL A 134 12.52 -8.76 0.24
N SER A 135 11.98 -7.82 1.02
CA SER A 135 10.63 -7.92 1.58
C SER A 135 9.57 -8.07 0.49
N HIS A 136 9.61 -7.26 -0.55
CA HIS A 136 8.66 -7.32 -1.65
C HIS A 136 8.61 -8.67 -2.38
N THR A 137 9.74 -9.38 -2.48
CA THR A 137 9.78 -10.71 -3.14
C THR A 137 9.11 -11.82 -2.33
N MET A 138 8.90 -11.60 -1.04
CA MET A 138 8.39 -12.60 -0.10
C MET A 138 6.90 -12.46 0.20
N LEU A 139 6.32 -11.32 -0.13
CA LEU A 139 4.96 -10.93 0.24
C LEU A 139 3.96 -11.23 -0.88
N ARG A 140 2.71 -11.47 -0.50
CA ARG A 140 1.59 -11.64 -1.43
C ARG A 140 1.06 -10.27 -1.86
N ASN A 141 0.28 -10.25 -2.94
CA ASN A 141 -0.34 -9.01 -3.42
C ASN A 141 -1.33 -8.39 -2.43
N GLU A 142 -1.97 -9.23 -1.60
CA GLU A 142 -2.91 -8.78 -0.57
C GLU A 142 -2.26 -8.28 0.72
N ASP A 143 -0.97 -8.59 0.94
CA ASP A 143 -0.22 -8.09 2.09
C ASP A 143 0.15 -6.62 1.90
N VAL A 144 0.06 -5.85 2.97
CA VAL A 144 0.43 -4.42 2.93
C VAL A 144 1.78 -4.24 3.61
N PHE A 145 2.78 -3.87 2.83
CA PHE A 145 4.13 -3.61 3.30
C PHE A 145 4.43 -2.11 3.32
N ALA A 146 4.83 -1.60 4.47
CA ALA A 146 5.07 -0.18 4.68
C ALA A 146 6.35 0.11 5.45
N ARG A 147 6.96 1.26 5.19
CA ARG A 147 7.96 1.87 6.06
C ARG A 147 7.24 2.66 7.15
N TYR A 148 7.34 2.19 8.37
CA TYR A 148 6.65 2.78 9.51
C TYR A 148 7.40 3.98 10.10
N GLY A 149 8.73 3.96 10.08
CA GLY A 149 9.59 5.06 10.55
C GLY A 149 11.04 4.73 10.25
N GLY A 150 11.96 5.63 10.34
CA GLY A 150 13.41 5.43 10.25
C GLY A 150 13.87 4.15 9.56
N GLU A 151 14.22 3.17 10.39
CA GLU A 151 14.59 1.81 10.02
C GLU A 151 13.50 0.75 10.29
N GLU A 152 12.28 1.20 10.65
CA GLU A 152 11.15 0.35 11.04
C GLU A 152 10.19 0.13 9.87
N PHE A 153 9.72 -1.10 9.74
CA PHE A 153 8.76 -1.53 8.72
C PHE A 153 7.61 -2.32 9.35
N GLY A 154 6.45 -2.28 8.68
CA GLY A 154 5.28 -3.04 9.06
C GLY A 154 4.69 -3.83 7.91
N ILE A 155 4.17 -5.03 8.20
CA ILE A 155 3.46 -5.88 7.24
C ILE A 155 2.10 -6.25 7.83
N ILE A 156 1.02 -5.87 7.14
CA ILE A 156 -0.34 -6.29 7.48
C ILE A 156 -0.66 -7.55 6.67
N CYS A 157 -0.89 -8.67 7.37
CA CYS A 157 -1.17 -9.98 6.79
C CYS A 157 -2.67 -10.31 6.93
N ARG A 158 -3.45 -10.07 5.85
CA ARG A 158 -4.89 -10.30 5.85
C ARG A 158 -5.21 -11.79 5.85
N GLY A 159 -6.25 -12.18 6.61
CA GLY A 159 -6.71 -13.57 6.65
C GLY A 159 -5.67 -14.58 7.14
N THR A 160 -4.59 -14.10 7.79
CA THR A 160 -3.45 -14.90 8.18
C THR A 160 -3.39 -15.02 9.70
N PRO A 161 -3.43 -16.23 10.27
CA PRO A 161 -3.21 -16.46 11.70
C PRO A 161 -1.81 -16.06 12.16
N ALA A 162 -1.66 -15.65 13.41
CA ALA A 162 -0.41 -15.14 13.96
C ALA A 162 0.77 -16.14 13.82
N ALA A 163 0.53 -17.43 13.99
CA ALA A 163 1.55 -18.46 13.78
C ALA A 163 2.09 -18.49 12.34
N ASN A 164 1.20 -18.31 11.34
CA ASN A 164 1.62 -18.26 9.93
C ASN A 164 2.34 -16.96 9.58
N ALA A 165 1.94 -15.83 10.19
CA ALA A 165 2.66 -14.58 10.07
C ALA A 165 4.06 -14.65 10.71
N ALA A 166 4.22 -15.39 11.80
CA ALA A 166 5.53 -15.64 12.41
C ALA A 166 6.44 -16.48 11.49
N ILE A 167 5.89 -17.46 10.77
CA ILE A 167 6.63 -18.22 9.75
C ILE A 167 7.08 -17.31 8.59
N LEU A 168 6.20 -16.42 8.13
CA LEU A 168 6.55 -15.43 7.11
C LEU A 168 7.67 -14.51 7.60
N ALA A 169 7.54 -14.00 8.84
CA ALA A 169 8.54 -13.13 9.45
C ALA A 169 9.91 -13.81 9.58
N ASP A 170 9.96 -15.10 9.95
CA ASP A 170 11.24 -15.82 10.05
C ASP A 170 11.86 -16.11 8.68
N ARG A 171 11.04 -16.43 7.68
CA ARG A 171 11.51 -16.54 6.29
C ARG A 171 12.09 -15.22 5.79
N LEU A 172 11.43 -14.10 6.08
CA LEU A 172 11.93 -12.76 5.72
C LEU A 172 13.25 -12.46 6.44
N ARG A 173 13.32 -12.69 7.75
CA ARG A 173 14.51 -12.54 8.55
C ARG A 173 15.68 -13.34 7.94
N ALA A 174 15.45 -14.61 7.66
CA ALA A 174 16.48 -15.49 7.08
C ALA A 174 16.90 -15.04 5.66
N ALA A 175 15.97 -14.55 4.85
CA ALA A 175 16.26 -14.01 3.52
C ALA A 175 17.11 -12.73 3.59
N VAL A 176 16.82 -11.83 4.53
CA VAL A 176 17.64 -10.62 4.77
C VAL A 176 19.03 -11.02 5.25
N GLU A 177 19.14 -11.92 6.22
CA GLU A 177 20.43 -12.41 6.74
C GLU A 177 21.31 -13.06 5.64
N ALA A 178 20.69 -13.81 4.73
CA ALA A 178 21.37 -14.47 3.62
C ALA A 178 21.75 -13.53 2.47
N THR A 179 21.13 -12.34 2.40
CA THR A 179 21.37 -11.38 1.32
C THR A 179 22.72 -10.69 1.52
N VAL A 180 23.50 -10.61 0.43
CA VAL A 180 24.74 -9.84 0.43
C VAL A 180 24.42 -8.37 0.15
N PHE A 181 24.52 -7.55 1.19
CA PHE A 181 24.44 -6.10 1.06
C PHE A 181 25.85 -5.55 0.86
N ASP A 182 26.14 -5.06 -0.34
CA ASP A 182 27.44 -4.48 -0.70
C ASP A 182 27.34 -2.97 -0.86
N TRP A 183 28.34 -2.28 -0.34
CA TRP A 183 28.49 -0.84 -0.52
C TRP A 183 29.94 -0.51 -0.85
N GLN A 184 30.20 -0.09 -2.08
CA GLN A 184 31.55 0.25 -2.57
C GLN A 184 32.59 -0.87 -2.36
N GLY A 185 32.18 -2.13 -2.55
CA GLY A 185 33.04 -3.30 -2.39
C GLY A 185 33.20 -3.78 -0.93
N ALA A 186 32.53 -3.13 0.03
CA ALA A 186 32.49 -3.56 1.43
C ALA A 186 31.14 -4.20 1.78
N ARG A 187 31.17 -5.39 2.38
CA ARG A 187 29.95 -6.09 2.82
C ARG A 187 29.40 -5.49 4.10
N MET A 188 28.12 -5.10 4.06
CA MET A 188 27.40 -4.65 5.25
C MET A 188 26.67 -5.84 5.90
N PRO A 189 26.89 -6.11 7.20
CA PRO A 189 26.14 -7.14 7.92
C PRO A 189 24.76 -6.59 8.29
N ILE A 190 23.73 -6.98 7.55
CA ILE A 190 22.35 -6.55 7.77
C ILE A 190 21.53 -7.74 8.28
N THR A 191 20.89 -7.57 9.43
CA THR A 191 19.86 -8.48 9.97
C THR A 191 18.65 -7.68 10.42
N ILE A 192 17.55 -8.36 10.66
CA ILE A 192 16.33 -7.74 11.17
C ILE A 192 15.80 -8.49 12.39
N SER A 193 15.21 -7.75 13.31
CA SER A 193 14.40 -8.31 14.39
C SER A 193 12.92 -8.09 14.07
N CYS A 194 12.08 -9.08 14.37
CA CYS A 194 10.66 -9.04 14.07
C CYS A 194 9.84 -9.28 15.33
N GLY A 195 8.70 -8.55 15.44
CA GLY A 195 7.64 -8.83 16.39
C GLY A 195 6.34 -9.11 15.66
N VAL A 196 5.61 -10.12 16.10
CA VAL A 196 4.36 -10.57 15.48
C VAL A 196 3.24 -10.58 16.50
N ALA A 197 2.10 -10.01 16.13
CA ALA A 197 0.85 -10.13 16.88
C ALA A 197 -0.29 -10.40 15.90
N GLY A 198 -1.36 -11.02 16.39
CA GLY A 198 -2.51 -11.31 15.54
C GLY A 198 -3.80 -11.49 16.31
N MET A 199 -4.91 -11.33 15.61
CA MET A 199 -6.24 -11.62 16.12
C MET A 199 -6.83 -12.85 15.41
N PRO A 200 -7.57 -13.71 16.12
CA PRO A 200 -8.09 -13.48 17.48
C PRO A 200 -7.11 -13.79 18.63
N GLU A 201 -5.89 -14.26 18.36
CA GLU A 201 -4.98 -14.87 19.33
C GLU A 201 -4.64 -13.94 20.50
N THR A 202 -4.28 -12.69 20.21
CA THR A 202 -3.93 -11.69 21.26
C THR A 202 -5.15 -10.87 21.74
N ALA A 203 -6.32 -11.09 21.11
CA ALA A 203 -7.59 -10.43 21.43
C ALA A 203 -7.51 -8.88 21.56
N PRO A 204 -6.90 -8.16 20.60
CA PRO A 204 -6.79 -6.71 20.67
C PRO A 204 -8.18 -6.05 20.54
N THR A 205 -8.39 -4.95 21.24
CA THR A 205 -9.63 -4.18 21.21
C THR A 205 -9.63 -3.10 20.12
N SER A 206 -8.45 -2.76 19.59
CA SER A 206 -8.26 -1.76 18.53
C SER A 206 -7.05 -2.09 17.66
N SER A 207 -6.98 -1.47 16.49
CA SER A 207 -5.80 -1.51 15.61
C SER A 207 -4.54 -0.97 16.30
N VAL A 208 -4.69 0.05 17.14
CA VAL A 208 -3.59 0.64 17.93
C VAL A 208 -3.04 -0.36 18.94
N GLU A 209 -3.91 -1.13 19.62
CA GLU A 209 -3.48 -2.17 20.56
C GLU A 209 -2.79 -3.32 19.82
N LEU A 210 -3.26 -3.71 18.62
CA LEU A 210 -2.58 -4.71 17.79
C LEU A 210 -1.17 -4.26 17.39
N ILE A 211 -0.99 -2.97 17.05
CA ILE A 211 0.33 -2.38 16.79
C ILE A 211 1.20 -2.45 18.05
N SER A 212 0.66 -2.06 19.21
CA SER A 212 1.40 -2.12 20.48
C SER A 212 1.89 -3.52 20.80
N PHE A 213 1.06 -4.54 20.61
CA PHE A 213 1.45 -5.93 20.84
C PHE A 213 2.57 -6.41 19.91
N ALA A 214 2.53 -6.01 18.64
CA ALA A 214 3.61 -6.33 17.70
C ALA A 214 4.91 -5.58 18.06
N ASP A 215 4.82 -4.31 18.50
CA ASP A 215 5.97 -3.52 18.95
C ASP A 215 6.60 -4.09 20.24
N GLU A 216 5.78 -4.54 21.20
CA GLU A 216 6.27 -5.21 22.41
C GLU A 216 7.05 -6.49 22.05
N ALA A 217 6.52 -7.29 21.13
CA ALA A 217 7.19 -8.48 20.63
C ALA A 217 8.49 -8.16 19.89
N LEU A 218 8.51 -7.09 19.08
CA LEU A 218 9.71 -6.59 18.42
C LEU A 218 10.79 -6.14 19.44
N TYR A 219 10.35 -5.42 20.45
CA TYR A 219 11.26 -5.02 21.54
C TYR A 219 11.88 -6.23 22.24
N GLU A 220 11.10 -7.29 22.50
CA GLU A 220 11.59 -8.54 23.06
C GLU A 220 12.61 -9.23 22.14
N SER A 221 12.36 -9.26 20.83
CA SER A 221 13.34 -9.76 19.85
C SER A 221 14.67 -9.02 19.93
N LYS A 222 14.61 -7.67 20.02
CA LYS A 222 15.82 -6.84 20.15
C LYS A 222 16.57 -7.10 21.47
N ARG A 223 15.87 -7.30 22.58
CA ARG A 223 16.48 -7.59 23.89
C ARG A 223 17.07 -8.98 23.97
N SER A 224 16.44 -9.96 23.35
CA SER A 224 16.85 -11.37 23.42
C SER A 224 17.99 -11.73 22.47
N GLY A 225 18.66 -10.73 21.87
CA GLY A 225 19.88 -10.93 21.06
C GLY A 225 19.73 -10.60 19.58
N ARG A 226 18.59 -10.05 19.15
CA ARG A 226 18.31 -9.63 17.76
C ARG A 226 18.27 -10.80 16.78
N ASN A 227 18.15 -10.47 15.47
CA ASN A 227 18.09 -11.43 14.36
C ASN A 227 17.16 -12.60 14.65
N ARG A 228 15.93 -12.28 15.07
CA ARG A 228 14.91 -13.26 15.45
C ARG A 228 13.50 -12.74 15.33
N VAL A 229 12.57 -13.64 15.46
CA VAL A 229 11.13 -13.37 15.53
C VAL A 229 10.63 -13.68 16.92
N THR A 230 9.83 -12.79 17.49
CA THR A 230 9.04 -13.04 18.68
C THR A 230 7.56 -12.96 18.30
N LEU A 231 6.81 -14.01 18.61
CA LEU A 231 5.36 -14.03 18.50
C LEU A 231 4.76 -13.62 19.83
N ARG A 232 3.88 -12.60 19.82
CA ARG A 232 3.12 -12.22 21.01
C ARG A 232 2.12 -13.31 21.33
N GLU A 233 2.27 -13.92 22.47
CA GLU A 233 1.27 -14.79 23.08
C GLU A 233 0.31 -13.95 23.93
N ARG A 234 -0.79 -14.56 24.33
CA ARG A 234 -1.88 -13.89 25.04
C ARG A 234 -1.47 -13.42 26.45
#